data_2483fb9a2033c12b67c8655305e3b041
#
_entry.id   2483fb9a2033c12b67c8655305e3b041
#
_cell.length_a   1.000
_cell.length_b   1.000
_cell.length_c   1.000
_cell.angle_alpha   90.00
_cell.angle_beta   90.00
_cell.angle_gamma   90.00
#
_symmetry.space_group_name_H-M   'P 1'
#
loop_
_entity.id
_entity.type
_entity.pdbx_description
1 polymer ?
#
loop_
_entity_poly.entity_id
_entity_poly.type
_entity_poly.pdbx_seq_one_letter_code
_entity_poly.pdbx_strand_id
1 'polypeptide(L)'
;MDTVYDAIIVGGGPAGLSAAIYMARARFHVLVIEKEKMGGQITITAEVVNYPGIFKTDGEKLTSEMIRQAKAFGAEFLSAEVTGLELEGDYKTVHTSRGDFKALGIVYAGGAHPRLAGFAGETEFRGHGVAYCATCDGEFFTGRTIFVIGGGYAAVEEGLFLTRYGKEVIMVIRGDDFSIDSAAVEELKENPKVTILYHTQVEKVEGDSAVRRVVLKDRKTGKETVHTAEDGDFYGVFVFVGYAPENGLLKGRVDLNPQGYVITDRDQKTNIDGVYAAGDICVKNLRQVVTAVSDGAVAATSLEKYLGSQYRKLHMKRTYVKKVEPKEEPKAAAAKAEEGAFLDDDTRQALKPVLDRFTQPITLRLYKDDTELSYENEKLLKELSSLSDKVSYEIKDPEKGLEHTISIVRNDGAEAGLYFHGVPGGHEFNSFILAMYNTAGPGQDVGEESEKRIRAISEKKDITIAVSLSCTMCPDLVAAAERIAADNDNIKVHVYDLSHYPDLQKKYNIMSVPCLIVNENDVHFGKKGVAELLDILG
;
A
#
# COMPACT_ATOMS: atom_id res chain seq x y z
N MET A 1 -5.15 -30.30 20.47
CA MET A 1 -4.08 -30.75 19.54
C MET A 1 -3.76 -29.56 18.67
N ASP A 2 -2.49 -29.14 18.67
CA ASP A 2 -2.08 -28.05 17.82
C ASP A 2 -2.29 -28.45 16.36
N THR A 3 -3.00 -27.61 15.62
CA THR A 3 -3.27 -27.84 14.19
C THR A 3 -1.98 -27.82 13.41
N VAL A 4 -1.65 -28.94 12.72
CA VAL A 4 -0.50 -28.99 11.80
C VAL A 4 -1.01 -28.72 10.40
N TYR A 5 -0.49 -27.66 9.76
CA TYR A 5 -0.78 -27.33 8.37
C TYR A 5 0.01 -28.24 7.41
N ASP A 6 -0.50 -28.44 6.23
CA ASP A 6 0.28 -29.09 5.17
C ASP A 6 1.42 -28.17 4.71
N ALA A 7 1.06 -26.91 4.51
CA ALA A 7 2.00 -25.87 4.10
C ALA A 7 1.71 -24.55 4.83
N ILE A 8 2.77 -23.84 5.22
CA ILE A 8 2.70 -22.43 5.59
C ILE A 8 3.45 -21.63 4.54
N ILE A 9 2.81 -20.55 4.08
CA ILE A 9 3.36 -19.62 3.11
C ILE A 9 3.68 -18.32 3.85
N VAL A 10 4.94 -17.93 3.87
CA VAL A 10 5.43 -16.71 4.51
C VAL A 10 5.57 -15.63 3.45
N GLY A 11 4.70 -14.63 3.50
CA GLY A 11 4.56 -13.54 2.54
C GLY A 11 3.31 -13.65 1.68
N GLY A 12 2.50 -12.60 1.69
CA GLY A 12 1.21 -12.48 1.00
C GLY A 12 1.27 -11.74 -0.34
N GLY A 13 2.46 -11.58 -0.95
CA GLY A 13 2.63 -11.02 -2.27
C GLY A 13 2.25 -11.99 -3.41
N PRO A 14 2.39 -11.60 -4.69
CA PRO A 14 1.97 -12.42 -5.83
C PRO A 14 2.54 -13.84 -5.86
N ALA A 15 3.78 -14.04 -5.41
CA ALA A 15 4.39 -15.37 -5.31
C ALA A 15 3.68 -16.24 -4.27
N GLY A 16 3.48 -15.70 -3.06
CA GLY A 16 2.79 -16.40 -1.99
C GLY A 16 1.32 -16.68 -2.30
N LEU A 17 0.62 -15.71 -2.90
CA LEU A 17 -0.76 -15.87 -3.34
C LEU A 17 -0.90 -16.95 -4.41
N SER A 18 0.02 -16.98 -5.39
CA SER A 18 0.04 -18.03 -6.40
C SER A 18 0.29 -19.40 -5.76
N ALA A 19 1.25 -19.52 -4.85
CA ALA A 19 1.49 -20.75 -4.11
C ALA A 19 0.25 -21.20 -3.33
N ALA A 20 -0.44 -20.25 -2.66
CA ALA A 20 -1.68 -20.54 -1.92
C ALA A 20 -2.79 -21.07 -2.82
N ILE A 21 -2.98 -20.46 -3.99
CA ILE A 21 -3.98 -20.89 -4.98
C ILE A 21 -3.71 -22.35 -5.39
N TYR A 22 -2.48 -22.67 -5.78
CA TYR A 22 -2.13 -24.01 -6.26
C TYR A 22 -2.25 -25.07 -5.17
N MET A 23 -1.74 -24.80 -3.96
CA MET A 23 -1.82 -25.72 -2.82
C MET A 23 -3.26 -25.94 -2.36
N ALA A 24 -4.05 -24.85 -2.18
CA ALA A 24 -5.43 -24.95 -1.75
C ALA A 24 -6.32 -25.63 -2.82
N ARG A 25 -6.10 -25.34 -4.11
CA ARG A 25 -6.77 -26.05 -5.20
C ARG A 25 -6.49 -27.55 -5.18
N ALA A 26 -5.27 -27.94 -4.81
CA ALA A 26 -4.90 -29.34 -4.58
C ALA A 26 -5.44 -29.89 -3.24
N ARG A 27 -6.25 -29.09 -2.50
CA ARG A 27 -6.93 -29.42 -1.23
C ARG A 27 -5.99 -29.72 -0.06
N PHE A 28 -4.86 -29.04 -0.01
CA PHE A 28 -4.01 -28.99 1.15
C PHE A 28 -4.50 -27.95 2.16
N HIS A 29 -4.23 -28.18 3.44
CA HIS A 29 -4.47 -27.22 4.50
C HIS A 29 -3.35 -26.19 4.52
N VAL A 30 -3.63 -24.95 4.08
CA VAL A 30 -2.64 -23.92 3.78
C VAL A 30 -2.91 -22.68 4.59
N LEU A 31 -1.89 -22.15 5.24
CA LEU A 31 -1.91 -20.86 5.94
C LEU A 31 -0.96 -19.90 5.25
N VAL A 32 -1.45 -18.73 4.86
CA VAL A 32 -0.65 -17.59 4.37
C VAL A 32 -0.48 -16.60 5.52
N ILE A 33 0.78 -16.22 5.82
CA ILE A 33 1.11 -15.27 6.88
C ILE A 33 1.74 -14.03 6.26
N GLU A 34 1.18 -12.84 6.52
CA GLU A 34 1.69 -11.56 6.05
C GLU A 34 1.65 -10.54 7.20
N LYS A 35 2.72 -9.77 7.35
CA LYS A 35 2.83 -8.73 8.38
C LYS A 35 2.12 -7.43 7.99
N GLU A 36 2.10 -7.12 6.70
CA GLU A 36 1.53 -5.91 6.13
C GLU A 36 0.21 -6.20 5.40
N LYS A 37 -0.22 -5.32 4.52
CA LYS A 37 -1.40 -5.53 3.67
C LYS A 37 -1.14 -6.71 2.72
N MET A 38 -2.09 -7.64 2.65
CA MET A 38 -2.04 -8.72 1.66
C MET A 38 -1.99 -8.17 0.24
N GLY A 39 -1.19 -8.78 -0.61
CA GLY A 39 -0.96 -8.36 -2.00
C GLY A 39 0.49 -7.97 -2.27
N GLY A 40 1.26 -7.62 -1.23
CA GLY A 40 2.68 -7.25 -1.33
C GLY A 40 2.88 -5.89 -2.01
N GLN A 41 4.11 -5.62 -2.44
CA GLN A 41 4.51 -4.30 -2.93
C GLN A 41 3.77 -3.82 -4.19
N ILE A 42 3.26 -4.73 -5.01
CA ILE A 42 2.54 -4.34 -6.23
C ILE A 42 1.24 -3.59 -5.94
N THR A 43 0.68 -3.72 -4.74
CA THR A 43 -0.56 -3.03 -4.35
C THR A 43 -0.50 -1.51 -4.47
N ILE A 44 0.70 -0.91 -4.39
CA ILE A 44 0.91 0.53 -4.55
C ILE A 44 1.01 0.98 -6.01
N THR A 45 1.01 0.05 -6.97
CA THR A 45 1.17 0.36 -8.40
C THR A 45 -0.19 0.70 -9.01
N ALA A 46 -0.35 1.95 -9.43
CA ALA A 46 -1.59 2.47 -9.98
C ALA A 46 -1.97 1.87 -11.34
N GLU A 47 -0.97 1.43 -12.14
CA GLU A 47 -1.21 0.87 -13.47
C GLU A 47 -0.32 -0.35 -13.72
N VAL A 48 -0.94 -1.48 -14.06
CA VAL A 48 -0.29 -2.73 -14.47
C VAL A 48 -0.76 -3.08 -15.87
N VAL A 49 0.13 -3.00 -16.86
CA VAL A 49 -0.14 -3.26 -18.28
C VAL A 49 0.69 -4.41 -18.86
N ASN A 50 1.50 -5.04 -18.03
CA ASN A 50 2.46 -6.08 -18.43
C ASN A 50 2.17 -7.45 -17.81
N TYR A 51 0.95 -7.66 -17.27
CA TYR A 51 0.52 -8.96 -16.78
C TYR A 51 -0.26 -9.69 -17.88
N PRO A 52 0.26 -10.82 -18.43
CA PRO A 52 -0.38 -11.51 -19.56
C PRO A 52 -1.81 -11.95 -19.22
N GLY A 53 -2.74 -11.68 -20.15
CA GLY A 53 -4.15 -12.01 -19.99
C GLY A 53 -5.01 -10.89 -19.39
N ILE A 54 -4.40 -9.83 -18.89
CA ILE A 54 -5.09 -8.62 -18.40
C ILE A 54 -4.53 -7.42 -19.16
N PHE A 55 -5.38 -6.74 -19.93
CA PHE A 55 -4.94 -5.62 -20.77
C PHE A 55 -4.46 -4.43 -19.95
N LYS A 56 -5.22 -4.09 -18.89
CA LYS A 56 -4.91 -3.00 -17.95
C LYS A 56 -5.62 -3.25 -16.62
N THR A 57 -4.91 -3.07 -15.54
CA THR A 57 -5.43 -3.13 -14.17
C THR A 57 -4.54 -2.28 -13.25
N ASP A 58 -4.85 -2.25 -11.98
CA ASP A 58 -3.95 -1.78 -10.93
C ASP A 58 -3.47 -2.95 -10.07
N GLY A 59 -2.45 -2.70 -9.24
CA GLY A 59 -1.85 -3.75 -8.44
C GLY A 59 -2.76 -4.26 -7.34
N GLU A 60 -3.63 -3.42 -6.80
CA GLU A 60 -4.58 -3.81 -5.76
C GLU A 60 -5.67 -4.71 -6.30
N LYS A 61 -6.31 -4.35 -7.43
CA LYS A 61 -7.32 -5.20 -8.08
C LYS A 61 -6.73 -6.55 -8.46
N LEU A 62 -5.54 -6.55 -9.06
CA LEU A 62 -4.86 -7.78 -9.45
C LEU A 62 -4.66 -8.72 -8.25
N THR A 63 -4.12 -8.21 -7.15
CA THR A 63 -3.83 -9.04 -5.97
C THR A 63 -5.09 -9.39 -5.17
N SER A 64 -6.11 -8.52 -5.15
CA SER A 64 -7.41 -8.82 -4.54
C SER A 64 -8.08 -10.02 -5.22
N GLU A 65 -8.02 -10.11 -6.55
CA GLU A 65 -8.49 -11.28 -7.29
C GLU A 65 -7.71 -12.54 -6.93
N MET A 66 -6.39 -12.46 -6.77
CA MET A 66 -5.57 -13.60 -6.35
C MET A 66 -5.92 -14.06 -4.92
N ILE A 67 -6.16 -13.12 -4.00
CA ILE A 67 -6.61 -13.42 -2.62
C ILE A 67 -7.98 -14.09 -2.67
N ARG A 68 -8.91 -13.58 -3.46
CA ARG A 68 -10.25 -14.14 -3.65
C ARG A 68 -10.19 -15.58 -4.18
N GLN A 69 -9.36 -15.83 -5.18
CA GLN A 69 -9.12 -17.18 -5.70
C GLN A 69 -8.57 -18.13 -4.63
N ALA A 70 -7.55 -17.73 -3.88
CA ALA A 70 -6.96 -18.56 -2.83
C ALA A 70 -7.97 -18.90 -1.73
N LYS A 71 -8.76 -17.90 -1.26
CA LYS A 71 -9.84 -18.09 -0.28
C LYS A 71 -10.93 -19.05 -0.81
N ALA A 72 -11.31 -18.91 -2.07
CA ALA A 72 -12.31 -19.76 -2.71
C ALA A 72 -11.89 -21.23 -2.76
N PHE A 73 -10.59 -21.52 -2.79
CA PHE A 73 -10.07 -22.87 -2.68
C PHE A 73 -9.82 -23.33 -1.23
N GLY A 74 -9.99 -22.45 -0.24
CA GLY A 74 -9.89 -22.79 1.18
C GLY A 74 -8.55 -22.48 1.82
N ALA A 75 -7.72 -21.59 1.23
CA ALA A 75 -6.52 -21.07 1.90
C ALA A 75 -6.94 -20.16 3.08
N GLU A 76 -6.24 -20.31 4.20
CA GLU A 76 -6.36 -19.48 5.37
C GLU A 76 -5.35 -18.34 5.35
N PHE A 77 -5.71 -17.19 5.94
CA PHE A 77 -4.88 -16.00 5.97
C PHE A 77 -4.74 -15.48 7.39
N LEU A 78 -3.51 -15.16 7.77
CA LEU A 78 -3.17 -14.60 9.07
C LEU A 78 -2.37 -13.31 8.87
N SER A 79 -2.88 -12.21 9.40
CA SER A 79 -2.10 -10.97 9.51
C SER A 79 -1.28 -11.04 10.80
N ALA A 80 0.04 -11.32 10.67
CA ALA A 80 0.98 -11.42 11.77
C ALA A 80 2.42 -11.27 11.26
N GLU A 81 3.30 -10.73 12.10
CA GLU A 81 4.72 -10.73 11.82
C GLU A 81 5.34 -12.10 12.15
N VAL A 82 6.10 -12.66 11.20
CA VAL A 82 6.92 -13.85 11.45
C VAL A 82 8.22 -13.42 12.12
N THR A 83 8.44 -13.90 13.33
CA THR A 83 9.59 -13.53 14.18
C THR A 83 10.69 -14.57 14.19
N GLY A 84 10.41 -15.79 13.75
CA GLY A 84 11.40 -16.88 13.72
C GLY A 84 10.92 -18.07 12.90
N LEU A 85 11.89 -18.91 12.50
CA LEU A 85 11.64 -20.15 11.74
C LEU A 85 12.48 -21.29 12.31
N GLU A 86 11.88 -22.45 12.51
CA GLU A 86 12.57 -23.71 12.70
C GLU A 86 12.34 -24.58 11.46
N LEU A 87 13.40 -24.79 10.68
CA LEU A 87 13.30 -25.38 9.34
C LEU A 87 13.76 -26.84 9.27
N GLU A 88 14.40 -27.33 10.31
CA GLU A 88 14.92 -28.71 10.36
C GLU A 88 13.84 -29.72 10.77
N GLY A 89 14.07 -30.98 10.45
CA GLY A 89 13.18 -32.10 10.82
C GLY A 89 11.92 -32.19 9.92
N ASP A 90 11.03 -33.09 10.31
CA ASP A 90 9.82 -33.43 9.54
C ASP A 90 8.71 -32.40 9.66
N TYR A 91 8.69 -31.68 10.77
CA TYR A 91 7.79 -30.57 11.02
C TYR A 91 8.58 -29.28 11.06
N LYS A 92 8.06 -28.26 10.41
CA LYS A 92 8.59 -26.90 10.41
C LYS A 92 7.77 -26.05 11.37
N THR A 93 8.41 -25.15 12.12
CA THR A 93 7.72 -24.23 13.01
C THR A 93 7.91 -22.79 12.52
N VAL A 94 6.82 -22.05 12.45
CA VAL A 94 6.80 -20.60 12.15
C VAL A 94 6.35 -19.88 13.41
N HIS A 95 7.26 -19.12 14.02
CA HIS A 95 6.98 -18.27 15.17
C HIS A 95 6.44 -16.93 14.68
N THR A 96 5.35 -16.48 15.27
CA THR A 96 4.71 -15.21 14.88
C THR A 96 4.37 -14.36 16.10
N SER A 97 4.04 -13.08 15.86
CA SER A 97 3.48 -12.19 16.88
C SER A 97 2.14 -12.65 17.46
N ARG A 98 1.51 -13.68 16.85
CA ARG A 98 0.21 -14.26 17.27
C ARG A 98 0.29 -15.73 17.67
N GLY A 99 1.50 -16.23 17.98
CA GLY A 99 1.74 -17.61 18.39
C GLY A 99 2.48 -18.43 17.33
N ASP A 100 2.68 -19.69 17.64
CA ASP A 100 3.49 -20.62 16.83
C ASP A 100 2.58 -21.52 15.97
N PHE A 101 3.00 -21.72 14.73
CA PHE A 101 2.29 -22.56 13.78
C PHE A 101 3.23 -23.63 13.22
N LYS A 102 2.71 -24.87 13.09
CA LYS A 102 3.48 -26.00 12.55
C LYS A 102 2.97 -26.43 11.19
N ALA A 103 3.90 -26.80 10.31
CA ALA A 103 3.59 -27.35 8.99
C ALA A 103 4.54 -28.46 8.59
N LEU A 104 4.13 -29.26 7.61
CA LEU A 104 5.00 -30.25 6.96
C LEU A 104 5.97 -29.60 5.98
N GLY A 105 5.64 -28.44 5.42
CA GLY A 105 6.50 -27.68 4.53
C GLY A 105 6.22 -26.19 4.53
N ILE A 106 7.20 -25.43 4.00
CA ILE A 106 7.15 -23.97 3.95
C ILE A 106 7.44 -23.49 2.52
N VAL A 107 6.69 -22.47 2.08
CA VAL A 107 7.06 -21.62 0.95
C VAL A 107 7.38 -20.22 1.49
N TYR A 108 8.63 -19.80 1.37
CA TYR A 108 9.06 -18.47 1.75
C TYR A 108 8.95 -17.51 0.56
N ALA A 109 8.07 -16.53 0.65
CA ALA A 109 7.74 -15.56 -0.39
C ALA A 109 7.87 -14.11 0.12
N GLY A 110 8.88 -13.84 0.96
CA GLY A 110 9.07 -12.55 1.64
C GLY A 110 9.41 -11.38 0.73
N GLY A 111 9.74 -11.64 -0.54
CA GLY A 111 10.02 -10.60 -1.53
C GLY A 111 11.33 -9.84 -1.31
N ALA A 112 11.37 -8.60 -1.81
CA ALA A 112 12.49 -7.68 -1.72
C ALA A 112 11.97 -6.24 -1.62
N HIS A 113 12.71 -5.33 -0.97
CA HIS A 113 12.35 -3.93 -0.80
C HIS A 113 13.40 -2.99 -1.43
N PRO A 114 13.06 -1.73 -1.75
CA PRO A 114 14.02 -0.77 -2.28
C PRO A 114 15.21 -0.58 -1.35
N ARG A 115 16.41 -0.56 -1.91
CA ARG A 115 17.63 -0.24 -1.17
C ARG A 115 17.75 1.25 -0.97
N LEU A 116 18.28 1.65 0.18
CA LEU A 116 18.72 3.01 0.41
C LEU A 116 20.00 3.28 -0.40
N ALA A 117 20.13 4.48 -0.96
CA ALA A 117 21.37 4.92 -1.60
C ALA A 117 22.45 5.29 -0.56
N GLY A 118 22.03 5.64 0.67
CA GLY A 118 22.89 5.86 1.83
C GLY A 118 23.47 7.28 1.93
N PHE A 119 22.86 8.27 1.30
CA PHE A 119 23.27 9.67 1.43
C PHE A 119 22.62 10.34 2.66
N ALA A 120 23.25 11.40 3.17
CA ALA A 120 22.70 12.16 4.31
C ALA A 120 21.38 12.86 3.91
N GLY A 121 20.38 12.80 4.78
CA GLY A 121 19.03 13.33 4.53
C GLY A 121 18.09 12.38 3.78
N GLU A 122 18.54 11.22 3.29
CA GLU A 122 17.70 10.28 2.52
C GLU A 122 16.45 9.84 3.30
N THR A 123 16.62 9.48 4.56
CA THR A 123 15.51 9.03 5.42
C THR A 123 14.69 10.21 5.93
N GLU A 124 15.34 11.32 6.28
CA GLU A 124 14.72 12.54 6.79
C GLU A 124 13.75 13.15 5.78
N PHE A 125 14.17 13.21 4.49
CA PHE A 125 13.36 13.79 3.42
C PHE A 125 12.51 12.75 2.67
N ARG A 126 12.40 11.53 3.18
CA ARG A 126 11.49 10.53 2.58
C ARG A 126 10.04 11.01 2.66
N GLY A 127 9.39 11.13 1.49
CA GLY A 127 8.08 11.74 1.35
C GLY A 127 8.08 13.29 1.34
N HIS A 128 9.26 13.91 1.54
CA HIS A 128 9.45 15.37 1.53
C HIS A 128 10.40 15.82 0.42
N GLY A 129 10.43 15.08 -0.66
CA GLY A 129 11.30 15.32 -1.79
C GLY A 129 12.16 14.11 -2.16
N VAL A 130 12.41 13.16 -1.24
CA VAL A 130 13.01 11.86 -1.54
C VAL A 130 11.93 10.80 -1.73
N ALA A 131 11.94 10.11 -2.87
CA ALA A 131 10.92 9.16 -3.29
C ALA A 131 11.54 7.86 -3.86
N TYR A 132 10.76 6.77 -3.87
CA TYR A 132 11.17 5.44 -4.33
C TYR A 132 10.19 4.85 -5.36
N CYS A 133 9.17 5.60 -5.77
CA CYS A 133 8.16 5.19 -6.73
C CYS A 133 7.83 6.35 -7.66
N ALA A 134 8.19 6.27 -8.94
CA ALA A 134 7.90 7.34 -9.88
C ALA A 134 6.41 7.46 -10.20
N THR A 135 5.71 6.34 -10.33
CA THR A 135 4.26 6.32 -10.61
C THR A 135 3.43 6.84 -9.45
N CYS A 136 3.93 6.71 -8.19
CA CYS A 136 3.22 7.19 -7.01
C CYS A 136 3.43 8.70 -6.78
N ASP A 137 4.68 9.16 -6.96
CA ASP A 137 5.12 10.46 -6.48
C ASP A 137 5.49 11.43 -7.61
N GLY A 138 5.63 10.95 -8.87
CA GLY A 138 6.14 11.76 -9.99
C GLY A 138 5.32 13.00 -10.28
N GLU A 139 4.00 12.92 -10.17
CA GLU A 139 3.08 14.03 -10.44
C GLU A 139 3.30 15.23 -9.50
N PHE A 140 3.69 15.00 -8.23
CA PHE A 140 3.99 16.07 -7.27
C PHE A 140 5.17 16.95 -7.67
N PHE A 141 6.00 16.46 -8.58
CA PHE A 141 7.18 17.17 -9.10
C PHE A 141 6.94 17.76 -10.50
N THR A 142 5.68 17.95 -10.90
CA THR A 142 5.34 18.58 -12.18
C THR A 142 5.96 19.98 -12.30
N GLY A 143 6.72 20.19 -13.37
CA GLY A 143 7.43 21.44 -13.63
C GLY A 143 8.67 21.69 -12.75
N ARG A 144 9.13 20.68 -11.97
CA ARG A 144 10.31 20.75 -11.11
C ARG A 144 11.50 20.02 -11.72
N THR A 145 12.70 20.28 -11.19
CA THR A 145 13.88 19.46 -11.49
C THR A 145 13.86 18.20 -10.63
N ILE A 146 14.08 17.07 -11.28
CA ILE A 146 14.04 15.75 -10.65
C ILE A 146 15.41 15.09 -10.77
N PHE A 147 15.99 14.67 -9.66
CA PHE A 147 17.19 13.82 -9.63
C PHE A 147 16.78 12.36 -9.57
N VAL A 148 17.36 11.53 -10.44
CA VAL A 148 17.14 10.09 -10.48
C VAL A 148 18.46 9.39 -10.18
N ILE A 149 18.50 8.67 -9.05
CA ILE A 149 19.70 7.99 -8.57
C ILE A 149 19.66 6.54 -9.00
N GLY A 150 20.58 6.15 -9.88
CA GLY A 150 20.70 4.78 -10.38
C GLY A 150 21.04 4.73 -11.88
N GLY A 151 21.49 3.55 -12.33
CA GLY A 151 21.84 3.31 -13.74
C GLY A 151 21.38 1.94 -14.25
N GLY A 152 20.50 1.26 -13.51
CA GLY A 152 19.88 -0.01 -13.90
C GLY A 152 18.51 0.17 -14.55
N TYR A 153 17.85 -0.95 -14.87
CA TYR A 153 16.54 -0.98 -15.56
C TYR A 153 15.51 -0.04 -14.92
N ALA A 154 15.27 -0.16 -13.62
CA ALA A 154 14.29 0.69 -12.94
C ALA A 154 14.64 2.19 -13.06
N ALA A 155 15.91 2.55 -12.90
CA ALA A 155 16.32 3.96 -13.00
C ALA A 155 16.11 4.54 -14.40
N VAL A 156 16.32 3.73 -15.45
CA VAL A 156 16.13 4.16 -16.84
C VAL A 156 14.66 4.31 -17.18
N GLU A 157 13.85 3.28 -16.93
CA GLU A 157 12.41 3.30 -17.24
C GLU A 157 11.66 4.36 -16.42
N GLU A 158 11.93 4.43 -15.13
CA GLU A 158 11.30 5.41 -14.24
C GLU A 158 11.82 6.83 -14.51
N GLY A 159 13.09 6.97 -14.92
CA GLY A 159 13.66 8.24 -15.37
C GLY A 159 12.96 8.78 -16.61
N LEU A 160 12.72 7.92 -17.61
CA LEU A 160 11.92 8.27 -18.78
C LEU A 160 10.48 8.64 -18.40
N PHE A 161 9.85 7.86 -17.52
CA PHE A 161 8.52 8.16 -17.04
C PHE A 161 8.44 9.54 -16.39
N LEU A 162 9.42 9.89 -15.55
CA LEU A 162 9.49 11.18 -14.85
C LEU A 162 9.68 12.38 -15.80
N THR A 163 10.18 12.20 -17.03
CA THR A 163 10.24 13.29 -18.02
C THR A 163 8.88 13.83 -18.43
N ARG A 164 7.80 13.07 -18.16
CA ARG A 164 6.42 13.51 -18.41
C ARG A 164 6.02 14.64 -17.46
N TYR A 165 6.57 14.65 -16.25
CA TYR A 165 6.25 15.59 -15.18
C TYR A 165 7.34 16.66 -15.01
N GLY A 166 8.59 16.23 -14.89
CA GLY A 166 9.72 17.13 -14.65
C GLY A 166 9.97 18.13 -15.78
N LYS A 167 10.40 19.35 -15.41
CA LYS A 167 10.99 20.29 -16.36
C LYS A 167 12.38 19.83 -16.84
N GLU A 168 13.10 19.13 -15.94
CA GLU A 168 14.40 18.54 -16.16
C GLU A 168 14.53 17.27 -15.29
N VAL A 169 15.14 16.23 -15.84
CA VAL A 169 15.48 15.00 -15.14
C VAL A 169 17.00 14.82 -15.17
N ILE A 170 17.62 14.80 -14.00
CA ILE A 170 19.07 14.64 -13.84
C ILE A 170 19.36 13.22 -13.37
N MET A 171 19.89 12.39 -14.28
CA MET A 171 20.33 11.03 -13.96
C MET A 171 21.67 11.05 -13.24
N VAL A 172 21.74 10.51 -12.04
CA VAL A 172 22.94 10.44 -11.21
C VAL A 172 23.48 9.01 -11.20
N ILE A 173 24.56 8.77 -11.96
CA ILE A 173 25.13 7.44 -12.22
C ILE A 173 26.52 7.34 -11.61
N ARG A 174 26.74 6.34 -10.74
CA ARG A 174 28.02 6.13 -10.06
C ARG A 174 29.12 5.53 -10.95
N GLY A 175 28.73 4.86 -12.01
CA GLY A 175 29.61 4.18 -12.97
C GLY A 175 30.04 5.05 -14.14
N ASP A 176 30.77 4.41 -15.07
CA ASP A 176 31.20 5.00 -16.35
C ASP A 176 30.04 5.06 -17.36
N ASP A 177 29.03 4.23 -17.21
CA ASP A 177 27.84 4.17 -18.07
C ASP A 177 26.68 3.51 -17.29
N PHE A 178 25.52 3.39 -17.92
CA PHE A 178 24.41 2.58 -17.44
C PHE A 178 24.83 1.12 -17.25
N SER A 179 24.22 0.42 -16.32
CA SER A 179 24.52 -1.01 -16.08
C SER A 179 23.70 -1.95 -16.97
N ILE A 180 22.96 -1.40 -17.92
CA ILE A 180 22.13 -2.09 -18.89
C ILE A 180 22.37 -1.52 -20.29
N ASP A 181 22.13 -2.36 -21.28
CA ASP A 181 22.10 -1.99 -22.71
C ASP A 181 20.68 -2.24 -23.22
N SER A 182 19.95 -1.18 -23.54
CA SER A 182 18.56 -1.25 -24.01
C SER A 182 18.16 -0.02 -24.82
N ALA A 183 17.16 -0.14 -25.68
CA ALA A 183 16.59 0.97 -26.44
C ALA A 183 16.14 2.14 -25.55
N ALA A 184 15.69 1.86 -24.34
CA ALA A 184 15.29 2.87 -23.37
C ALA A 184 16.47 3.75 -22.90
N VAL A 185 17.70 3.21 -22.88
CA VAL A 185 18.91 4.00 -22.58
C VAL A 185 19.17 5.02 -23.68
N GLU A 186 19.05 4.62 -24.94
CA GLU A 186 19.23 5.53 -26.08
C GLU A 186 18.13 6.61 -26.11
N GLU A 187 16.87 6.22 -25.88
CA GLU A 187 15.75 7.16 -25.76
C GLU A 187 15.99 8.18 -24.64
N LEU A 188 16.51 7.73 -23.49
CA LEU A 188 16.82 8.60 -22.37
C LEU A 188 17.98 9.56 -22.68
N LYS A 189 19.03 9.09 -23.37
CA LYS A 189 20.17 9.93 -23.81
C LYS A 189 19.76 10.99 -24.83
N GLU A 190 18.80 10.68 -25.69
CA GLU A 190 18.28 11.58 -26.74
C GLU A 190 17.23 12.56 -26.20
N ASN A 191 16.68 12.34 -25.00
CA ASN A 191 15.60 13.16 -24.45
C ASN A 191 16.14 14.54 -24.02
N PRO A 192 15.63 15.65 -24.60
CA PRO A 192 16.11 17.02 -24.32
C PRO A 192 15.90 17.49 -22.89
N LYS A 193 15.05 16.81 -22.11
CA LYS A 193 14.83 17.10 -20.69
C LYS A 193 15.82 16.37 -19.78
N VAL A 194 16.66 15.47 -20.31
CA VAL A 194 17.53 14.61 -19.52
C VAL A 194 18.96 15.10 -19.52
N THR A 195 19.50 15.27 -18.34
CA THR A 195 20.95 15.49 -18.10
C THR A 195 21.52 14.26 -17.41
N ILE A 196 22.63 13.72 -17.91
CA ILE A 196 23.25 12.52 -17.33
C ILE A 196 24.59 12.89 -16.69
N LEU A 197 24.73 12.59 -15.41
CA LEU A 197 25.93 12.81 -14.62
C LEU A 197 26.58 11.46 -14.28
N TYR A 198 27.61 11.11 -15.03
CA TYR A 198 28.41 9.91 -14.76
C TYR A 198 29.40 10.15 -13.62
N HIS A 199 29.93 9.08 -13.03
CA HIS A 199 30.85 9.09 -11.89
C HIS A 199 30.37 9.91 -10.70
N THR A 200 29.06 10.13 -10.60
CA THR A 200 28.45 11.04 -9.64
C THR A 200 27.60 10.28 -8.62
N GLN A 201 27.65 10.72 -7.39
CA GLN A 201 26.77 10.26 -6.33
C GLN A 201 26.15 11.44 -5.61
N VAL A 202 24.96 11.25 -5.03
CA VAL A 202 24.42 12.19 -4.07
C VAL A 202 25.17 11.98 -2.74
N GLU A 203 25.70 13.04 -2.18
CA GLU A 203 26.37 13.03 -0.87
C GLU A 203 25.39 13.38 0.23
N LYS A 204 24.56 14.39 -0.01
CA LYS A 204 23.48 14.78 0.90
C LYS A 204 22.38 15.57 0.21
N VAL A 205 21.22 15.57 0.84
CA VAL A 205 20.13 16.51 0.56
C VAL A 205 19.83 17.33 1.81
N GLU A 206 19.45 18.59 1.60
CA GLU A 206 19.14 19.54 2.66
C GLU A 206 17.90 20.36 2.26
N GLY A 207 17.19 20.87 3.24
CA GLY A 207 16.01 21.70 3.01
C GLY A 207 15.27 22.06 4.29
N ASP A 208 14.07 22.49 4.11
CA ASP A 208 13.09 22.78 5.17
C ASP A 208 11.99 21.71 5.19
N SER A 209 10.78 22.05 4.81
CA SER A 209 9.68 21.10 4.53
C SER A 209 9.85 20.35 3.21
N ALA A 210 10.88 20.64 2.41
CA ALA A 210 11.18 20.08 1.10
C ALA A 210 12.68 20.04 0.84
N VAL A 211 13.11 19.21 -0.12
CA VAL A 211 14.50 19.21 -0.58
C VAL A 211 14.78 20.49 -1.37
N ARG A 212 15.54 21.42 -0.77
CA ARG A 212 15.96 22.69 -1.38
C ARG A 212 17.34 22.63 -1.99
N ARG A 213 18.15 21.66 -1.54
CA ARG A 213 19.55 21.58 -1.92
C ARG A 213 19.99 20.14 -2.08
N VAL A 214 20.66 19.86 -3.18
CA VAL A 214 21.25 18.54 -3.49
C VAL A 214 22.75 18.73 -3.67
N VAL A 215 23.54 18.03 -2.89
CA VAL A 215 24.99 18.03 -2.98
C VAL A 215 25.41 16.76 -3.69
N LEU A 216 26.02 16.93 -4.86
CA LEU A 216 26.57 15.85 -5.67
C LEU A 216 28.09 15.81 -5.52
N LYS A 217 28.66 14.61 -5.58
CA LYS A 217 30.09 14.39 -5.51
C LYS A 217 30.57 13.56 -6.70
N ASP A 218 31.51 14.10 -7.43
CA ASP A 218 32.23 13.36 -8.47
C ASP A 218 33.17 12.35 -7.79
N ARG A 219 32.99 11.07 -8.09
CA ARG A 219 33.73 9.96 -7.45
C ARG A 219 35.19 9.83 -7.93
N LYS A 220 35.52 10.38 -9.11
CA LYS A 220 36.88 10.36 -9.65
C LYS A 220 37.73 11.50 -9.09
N THR A 221 37.16 12.68 -9.01
CA THR A 221 37.90 13.91 -8.63
C THR A 221 37.68 14.30 -7.17
N GLY A 222 36.61 13.78 -6.54
CA GLY A 222 36.18 14.19 -5.20
C GLY A 222 35.50 15.57 -5.16
N LYS A 223 35.35 16.24 -6.31
CA LYS A 223 34.75 17.57 -6.40
C LYS A 223 33.25 17.51 -6.07
N GLU A 224 32.81 18.41 -5.20
CA GLU A 224 31.41 18.61 -4.90
C GLU A 224 30.79 19.67 -5.81
N THR A 225 29.55 19.42 -6.22
CA THR A 225 28.68 20.35 -6.93
C THR A 225 27.39 20.49 -6.17
N VAL A 226 26.94 21.71 -5.96
CA VAL A 226 25.74 22.01 -5.19
C VAL A 226 24.68 22.55 -6.13
N HIS A 227 23.53 21.90 -6.14
CA HIS A 227 22.31 22.40 -6.74
C HIS A 227 21.45 23.00 -5.65
N THR A 228 21.05 24.25 -5.80
CA THR A 228 20.17 24.97 -4.87
C THR A 228 18.94 25.41 -5.64
N ALA A 229 17.76 25.09 -5.13
CA ALA A 229 16.51 25.50 -5.73
C ALA A 229 16.33 27.01 -5.59
N GLU A 230 15.68 27.62 -6.58
CA GLU A 230 15.26 29.02 -6.50
C GLU A 230 14.23 29.22 -5.38
N ASP A 231 14.03 30.48 -4.96
CA ASP A 231 13.05 30.80 -3.92
C ASP A 231 11.67 30.28 -4.30
N GLY A 232 11.06 29.50 -3.44
CA GLY A 232 9.77 28.86 -3.66
C GLY A 232 9.80 27.59 -4.51
N ASP A 233 10.99 27.17 -5.06
CA ASP A 233 11.16 25.91 -5.80
C ASP A 233 11.76 24.82 -4.89
N PHE A 234 11.65 23.54 -5.29
CA PHE A 234 12.21 22.38 -4.60
C PHE A 234 12.53 21.26 -5.59
N TYR A 235 13.26 20.26 -5.13
CA TYR A 235 13.71 19.14 -5.95
C TYR A 235 12.97 17.85 -5.60
N GLY A 236 12.72 17.00 -6.63
CA GLY A 236 12.47 15.58 -6.45
C GLY A 236 13.76 14.79 -6.52
N VAL A 237 13.94 13.82 -5.62
CA VAL A 237 15.08 12.91 -5.59
C VAL A 237 14.57 11.49 -5.56
N PHE A 238 14.58 10.82 -6.69
CA PHE A 238 14.07 9.46 -6.85
C PHE A 238 15.21 8.44 -6.79
N VAL A 239 15.06 7.44 -5.92
CA VAL A 239 16.12 6.48 -5.61
C VAL A 239 15.80 5.12 -6.22
N PHE A 240 16.55 4.73 -7.27
CA PHE A 240 16.41 3.45 -7.96
C PHE A 240 17.74 2.68 -8.01
N VAL A 241 18.26 2.35 -6.83
CA VAL A 241 19.55 1.66 -6.67
C VAL A 241 19.41 0.15 -6.42
N GLY A 242 18.27 -0.39 -6.82
CA GLY A 242 17.95 -1.81 -6.70
C GLY A 242 17.17 -2.15 -5.44
N TYR A 243 17.03 -3.46 -5.19
CA TYR A 243 16.25 -4.01 -4.10
C TYR A 243 17.11 -4.83 -3.15
N ALA A 244 16.71 -4.91 -1.90
CA ALA A 244 17.28 -5.81 -0.89
C ALA A 244 16.27 -6.94 -0.62
N PRO A 245 16.71 -8.22 -0.69
CA PRO A 245 15.84 -9.34 -0.36
C PRO A 245 15.53 -9.38 1.14
N GLU A 246 14.27 -9.67 1.50
CA GLU A 246 13.81 -9.87 2.87
C GLU A 246 14.28 -11.23 3.42
N ASN A 247 15.58 -11.37 3.62
CA ASN A 247 16.23 -12.63 4.00
C ASN A 247 16.53 -12.76 5.51
N GLY A 248 16.12 -11.80 6.33
CA GLY A 248 16.48 -11.74 7.75
C GLY A 248 16.19 -13.05 8.52
N LEU A 249 15.06 -13.69 8.24
CA LEU A 249 14.67 -14.96 8.84
C LEU A 249 15.40 -16.19 8.26
N LEU A 250 16.02 -16.06 7.09
CA LEU A 250 16.66 -17.15 6.35
C LEU A 250 18.18 -17.14 6.46
N LYS A 251 18.77 -16.00 6.84
CA LYS A 251 20.22 -15.81 6.93
C LYS A 251 20.85 -16.82 7.89
N GLY A 252 21.87 -17.55 7.39
CA GLY A 252 22.55 -18.61 8.13
C GLY A 252 21.76 -19.93 8.24
N ARG A 253 20.59 -20.03 7.58
CA ARG A 253 19.74 -21.23 7.56
C ARG A 253 19.66 -21.84 6.16
N VAL A 254 19.42 -21.01 5.14
CA VAL A 254 19.40 -21.45 3.74
C VAL A 254 20.56 -20.85 2.95
N ASP A 255 20.88 -21.45 1.81
CA ASP A 255 21.93 -20.97 0.93
C ASP A 255 21.51 -19.66 0.24
N LEU A 256 22.34 -18.62 0.42
CA LEU A 256 22.16 -17.30 -0.17
C LEU A 256 23.31 -16.97 -1.12
N ASN A 257 23.01 -16.24 -2.20
CA ASN A 257 24.07 -15.68 -3.03
C ASN A 257 24.77 -14.48 -2.34
N PRO A 258 25.89 -13.95 -2.88
CA PRO A 258 26.59 -12.81 -2.28
C PRO A 258 25.74 -11.55 -2.12
N GLN A 259 24.65 -11.40 -2.89
CA GLN A 259 23.71 -10.28 -2.80
C GLN A 259 22.59 -10.51 -1.77
N GLY A 260 22.54 -11.70 -1.15
CA GLY A 260 21.56 -12.09 -0.13
C GLY A 260 20.27 -12.71 -0.66
N TYR A 261 20.18 -13.01 -1.94
CA TYR A 261 19.02 -13.73 -2.51
C TYR A 261 19.12 -15.24 -2.28
N VAL A 262 17.97 -15.86 -2.05
CA VAL A 262 17.88 -17.30 -1.85
C VAL A 262 18.25 -18.06 -3.12
N ILE A 263 19.15 -19.00 -3.00
CA ILE A 263 19.52 -19.93 -4.07
C ILE A 263 18.48 -21.05 -4.10
N THR A 264 17.80 -21.21 -5.22
CA THR A 264 16.84 -22.28 -5.47
C THR A 264 17.19 -23.05 -6.73
N ASP A 265 16.75 -24.30 -6.82
CA ASP A 265 16.76 -25.03 -8.08
C ASP A 265 15.57 -24.63 -8.98
N ARG A 266 15.40 -25.31 -10.11
CA ARG A 266 14.29 -25.04 -11.05
C ARG A 266 12.92 -25.38 -10.49
N ASP A 267 12.85 -26.21 -9.46
CA ASP A 267 11.64 -26.59 -8.73
C ASP A 267 11.37 -25.67 -7.53
N GLN A 268 12.09 -24.53 -7.43
CA GLN A 268 12.03 -23.55 -6.31
C GLN A 268 12.41 -24.16 -4.94
N LYS A 269 13.12 -25.30 -4.93
CA LYS A 269 13.58 -25.95 -3.72
C LYS A 269 14.85 -25.27 -3.21
N THR A 270 14.92 -25.06 -1.89
CA THR A 270 16.15 -24.62 -1.20
C THR A 270 17.04 -25.82 -0.87
N ASN A 271 18.15 -25.57 -0.20
CA ASN A 271 19.03 -26.65 0.34
C ASN A 271 18.40 -27.39 1.53
N ILE A 272 17.24 -26.99 2.04
CA ILE A 272 16.54 -27.65 3.16
C ILE A 272 15.29 -28.37 2.64
N ASP A 273 15.16 -29.65 3.01
CA ASP A 273 14.01 -30.45 2.62
C ASP A 273 12.69 -29.90 3.17
N GLY A 274 11.70 -29.75 2.29
CA GLY A 274 10.39 -29.21 2.62
C GLY A 274 10.35 -27.69 2.74
N VAL A 275 11.46 -27.00 2.41
CA VAL A 275 11.53 -25.54 2.37
C VAL A 275 11.77 -25.07 0.94
N TYR A 276 10.86 -24.25 0.46
CA TYR A 276 10.86 -23.66 -0.88
C TYR A 276 10.90 -22.13 -0.77
N ALA A 277 11.44 -21.46 -1.77
CA ALA A 277 11.39 -20.02 -1.84
C ALA A 277 10.85 -19.58 -3.21
N ALA A 278 10.09 -18.48 -3.26
CA ALA A 278 9.43 -18.03 -4.48
C ALA A 278 9.37 -16.49 -4.56
N GLY A 279 9.41 -15.97 -5.78
CA GLY A 279 9.31 -14.54 -6.03
C GLY A 279 10.65 -13.80 -5.92
N ASP A 280 10.59 -12.53 -5.60
CA ASP A 280 11.72 -11.60 -5.69
C ASP A 280 12.82 -11.85 -4.65
N ILE A 281 12.55 -12.68 -3.66
CA ILE A 281 13.54 -13.19 -2.70
C ILE A 281 14.59 -14.11 -3.35
N CYS A 282 14.25 -14.73 -4.49
CA CYS A 282 15.10 -15.71 -5.15
C CYS A 282 16.09 -15.08 -6.13
N VAL A 283 17.16 -15.83 -6.46
CA VAL A 283 18.09 -15.45 -7.54
C VAL A 283 17.34 -15.53 -8.88
N LYS A 284 17.19 -14.41 -9.55
CA LYS A 284 16.55 -14.29 -10.88
C LYS A 284 16.96 -13.03 -11.64
N ASN A 285 16.81 -13.05 -12.96
CA ASN A 285 17.12 -11.93 -13.82
C ASN A 285 15.97 -10.92 -13.90
N LEU A 286 14.72 -11.40 -13.87
CA LEU A 286 13.53 -10.57 -14.01
C LEU A 286 12.67 -10.63 -12.74
N ARG A 287 12.41 -9.47 -12.13
CA ARG A 287 11.53 -9.29 -10.96
C ARG A 287 10.27 -8.56 -11.41
N GLN A 288 9.24 -9.34 -11.70
CA GLN A 288 7.94 -8.88 -12.15
C GLN A 288 6.85 -9.75 -11.53
N VAL A 289 5.60 -9.25 -11.52
CA VAL A 289 4.47 -10.01 -10.99
C VAL A 289 4.34 -11.37 -11.65
N VAL A 290 4.47 -11.43 -12.99
CA VAL A 290 4.34 -12.67 -13.75
C VAL A 290 5.39 -13.71 -13.36
N THR A 291 6.64 -13.30 -13.12
CA THR A 291 7.69 -14.24 -12.68
C THR A 291 7.53 -14.67 -11.23
N ALA A 292 7.03 -13.78 -10.37
CA ALA A 292 6.70 -14.10 -8.98
C ALA A 292 5.55 -15.12 -8.91
N VAL A 293 4.50 -14.93 -9.70
CA VAL A 293 3.36 -15.87 -9.84
C VAL A 293 3.84 -17.23 -10.35
N SER A 294 4.70 -17.24 -11.36
CA SER A 294 5.31 -18.48 -11.88
C SER A 294 6.07 -19.26 -10.79
N ASP A 295 6.93 -18.58 -10.05
CA ASP A 295 7.70 -19.22 -8.98
C ASP A 295 6.80 -19.81 -7.89
N GLY A 296 5.76 -19.08 -7.48
CA GLY A 296 4.80 -19.55 -6.49
C GLY A 296 4.08 -20.83 -6.94
N ALA A 297 3.67 -20.89 -8.21
CA ALA A 297 3.04 -22.06 -8.79
C ALA A 297 4.01 -23.27 -8.84
N VAL A 298 5.26 -23.03 -9.22
CA VAL A 298 6.30 -24.08 -9.28
C VAL A 298 6.63 -24.59 -7.87
N ALA A 299 6.85 -23.68 -6.91
CA ALA A 299 7.13 -24.04 -5.51
C ALA A 299 5.99 -24.87 -4.90
N ALA A 300 4.75 -24.47 -5.12
CA ALA A 300 3.57 -25.20 -4.66
C ALA A 300 3.49 -26.62 -5.24
N THR A 301 3.67 -26.75 -6.55
CA THR A 301 3.63 -28.06 -7.23
C THR A 301 4.76 -28.97 -6.77
N SER A 302 5.93 -28.42 -6.50
CA SER A 302 7.08 -29.16 -6.00
C SER A 302 6.91 -29.57 -4.54
N LEU A 303 6.36 -28.66 -3.70
CA LEU A 303 6.01 -28.95 -2.33
C LEU A 303 4.93 -30.04 -2.23
N GLU A 304 3.93 -30.07 -3.12
CA GLU A 304 2.93 -31.12 -3.20
C GLU A 304 3.57 -32.52 -3.32
N LYS A 305 4.57 -32.68 -4.20
CA LYS A 305 5.30 -33.93 -4.37
C LYS A 305 6.03 -34.33 -3.09
N TYR A 306 6.68 -33.37 -2.43
CA TYR A 306 7.36 -33.59 -1.15
C TYR A 306 6.37 -34.03 -0.07
N LEU A 307 5.24 -33.36 0.09
CA LEU A 307 4.20 -33.70 1.05
C LEU A 307 3.67 -35.10 0.87
N GLY A 308 3.50 -35.55 -0.39
CA GLY A 308 3.13 -36.96 -0.68
C GLY A 308 4.14 -37.97 -0.12
N SER A 309 5.42 -37.64 -0.08
CA SER A 309 6.45 -38.49 0.55
C SER A 309 6.43 -38.41 2.08
N GLN A 310 6.18 -37.20 2.64
CA GLN A 310 6.08 -36.99 4.08
C GLN A 310 4.87 -37.73 4.70
N TYR A 311 3.70 -37.66 4.05
CA TYR A 311 2.54 -38.44 4.49
C TYR A 311 2.82 -39.94 4.60
N ARG A 312 3.56 -40.51 3.61
CA ARG A 312 3.98 -41.91 3.67
C ARG A 312 4.98 -42.16 4.79
N LYS A 313 6.00 -41.32 4.93
CA LYS A 313 7.05 -41.42 5.94
C LYS A 313 6.49 -41.36 7.36
N LEU A 314 5.58 -40.46 7.61
CA LEU A 314 4.98 -40.19 8.93
C LEU A 314 3.74 -41.06 9.22
N HIS A 315 3.36 -41.95 8.30
CA HIS A 315 2.14 -42.77 8.38
C HIS A 315 0.88 -41.94 8.64
N MET A 316 0.84 -40.71 8.14
CA MET A 316 -0.31 -39.79 8.29
C MET A 316 -1.36 -40.10 7.22
N LYS A 317 -2.65 -39.96 7.62
CA LYS A 317 -3.75 -39.91 6.65
C LYS A 317 -3.92 -38.47 6.18
N ARG A 318 -3.91 -38.27 4.87
CA ARG A 318 -4.20 -36.96 4.29
C ARG A 318 -5.66 -36.59 4.55
N THR A 319 -5.88 -35.45 5.19
CA THR A 319 -7.20 -34.85 5.36
C THR A 319 -7.38 -33.81 4.24
N TYR A 320 -8.33 -34.04 3.36
CA TYR A 320 -8.62 -33.08 2.29
C TYR A 320 -9.49 -31.94 2.83
N VAL A 321 -9.01 -30.72 2.68
CA VAL A 321 -9.84 -29.54 2.92
C VAL A 321 -11.05 -29.61 1.97
N LYS A 322 -12.26 -29.51 2.52
CA LYS A 322 -13.45 -29.39 1.68
C LYS A 322 -13.27 -28.16 0.81
N LYS A 323 -13.50 -28.32 -0.51
CA LYS A 323 -13.66 -27.17 -1.39
C LYS A 323 -14.71 -26.30 -0.70
N VAL A 324 -14.32 -25.12 -0.27
CA VAL A 324 -15.29 -24.08 -0.06
C VAL A 324 -15.77 -23.85 -1.47
N GLU A 325 -16.96 -24.37 -1.81
CA GLU A 325 -17.59 -23.88 -3.02
C GLU A 325 -17.60 -22.38 -2.80
N PRO A 326 -16.96 -21.59 -3.70
CA PRO A 326 -17.27 -20.20 -3.69
C PRO A 326 -18.79 -20.25 -3.70
N LYS A 327 -19.49 -19.69 -2.71
CA LYS A 327 -20.84 -19.26 -2.96
C LYS A 327 -20.65 -18.58 -4.29
N GLU A 328 -21.11 -19.18 -5.38
CA GLU A 328 -21.21 -18.43 -6.63
C GLU A 328 -21.88 -17.16 -6.16
N GLU A 329 -21.07 -16.14 -6.01
CA GLU A 329 -21.64 -14.81 -6.07
C GLU A 329 -22.48 -14.94 -7.30
N PRO A 330 -23.80 -14.81 -7.19
CA PRO A 330 -24.69 -15.12 -8.30
C PRO A 330 -23.96 -14.47 -9.46
N LYS A 331 -23.56 -15.29 -10.47
CA LYS A 331 -23.04 -14.73 -11.73
C LYS A 331 -23.96 -13.57 -11.92
N ALA A 332 -23.43 -12.36 -11.73
CA ALA A 332 -24.21 -11.22 -12.08
C ALA A 332 -24.66 -11.56 -13.47
N ALA A 333 -25.83 -12.17 -13.55
CA ALA A 333 -26.58 -12.19 -14.77
C ALA A 333 -26.47 -10.76 -15.12
N ALA A 334 -25.79 -10.45 -16.23
CA ALA A 334 -25.57 -9.11 -16.68
C ALA A 334 -26.92 -8.38 -16.54
N ALA A 335 -27.33 -8.24 -15.27
CA ALA A 335 -28.30 -7.32 -14.82
C ALA A 335 -27.60 -6.05 -15.24
N LYS A 336 -28.04 -5.46 -16.35
CA LYS A 336 -27.75 -4.12 -16.76
C LYS A 336 -27.61 -3.37 -15.45
N ALA A 337 -26.33 -3.10 -15.03
CA ALA A 337 -26.07 -2.09 -14.02
C ALA A 337 -26.96 -0.95 -14.48
N GLU A 338 -27.86 -0.49 -13.65
CA GLU A 338 -28.62 0.70 -14.00
C GLU A 338 -27.56 1.70 -14.37
N GLU A 339 -27.58 2.16 -15.63
CA GLU A 339 -26.61 3.12 -16.15
C GLU A 339 -26.59 4.26 -15.17
N GLY A 340 -25.57 4.29 -14.29
CA GLY A 340 -25.45 5.32 -13.29
C GLY A 340 -25.31 4.91 -11.82
N ALA A 341 -25.26 3.63 -11.43
CA ALA A 341 -24.98 3.23 -10.04
C ALA A 341 -23.56 3.62 -9.62
N PHE A 342 -23.38 4.15 -8.38
CA PHE A 342 -22.09 4.52 -7.83
C PHE A 342 -21.38 3.32 -7.18
N LEU A 343 -22.13 2.48 -6.47
CA LEU A 343 -21.65 1.27 -5.79
C LEU A 343 -22.01 0.04 -6.63
N ASP A 344 -21.05 -0.87 -6.80
CA ASP A 344 -21.34 -2.20 -7.33
C ASP A 344 -22.06 -3.07 -6.29
N ASP A 345 -22.65 -4.18 -6.76
CA ASP A 345 -23.45 -5.07 -5.90
C ASP A 345 -22.60 -5.73 -4.81
N ASP A 346 -21.32 -6.01 -5.08
CA ASP A 346 -20.41 -6.63 -4.12
C ASP A 346 -20.10 -5.68 -2.97
N THR A 347 -19.85 -4.41 -3.28
CA THR A 347 -19.68 -3.35 -2.29
C THR A 347 -20.94 -3.15 -1.46
N ARG A 348 -22.12 -3.13 -2.08
CA ARG A 348 -23.41 -3.03 -1.37
C ARG A 348 -23.61 -4.19 -0.39
N GLN A 349 -23.29 -5.42 -0.80
CA GLN A 349 -23.40 -6.60 0.07
C GLN A 349 -22.37 -6.58 1.19
N ALA A 350 -21.14 -6.13 0.93
CA ALA A 350 -20.08 -6.02 1.93
C ALA A 350 -20.37 -4.94 2.98
N LEU A 351 -21.06 -3.87 2.62
CA LEU A 351 -21.44 -2.79 3.53
C LEU A 351 -22.54 -3.18 4.51
N LYS A 352 -23.48 -4.02 4.08
CA LYS A 352 -24.65 -4.36 4.90
C LYS A 352 -24.30 -4.88 6.30
N PRO A 353 -23.39 -5.85 6.50
CA PRO A 353 -22.98 -6.29 7.83
C PRO A 353 -22.31 -5.20 8.68
N VAL A 354 -21.70 -4.18 8.07
CA VAL A 354 -21.09 -3.05 8.77
C VAL A 354 -22.19 -2.10 9.25
N LEU A 355 -23.13 -1.75 8.37
CA LEU A 355 -24.24 -0.87 8.68
C LEU A 355 -25.22 -1.49 9.71
N ASP A 356 -25.40 -2.81 9.71
CA ASP A 356 -26.21 -3.53 10.69
C ASP A 356 -25.65 -3.41 12.12
N ARG A 357 -24.35 -3.14 12.27
CA ARG A 357 -23.68 -2.91 13.56
C ARG A 357 -23.87 -1.50 14.12
N PHE A 358 -24.42 -0.57 13.37
CA PHE A 358 -24.70 0.77 13.87
C PHE A 358 -25.68 0.69 15.05
N THR A 359 -25.36 1.40 16.12
CA THR A 359 -26.19 1.44 17.33
C THR A 359 -27.14 2.64 17.33
N GLN A 360 -26.80 3.69 16.58
CA GLN A 360 -27.57 4.92 16.45
C GLN A 360 -27.69 5.34 14.99
N PRO A 361 -28.78 6.03 14.60
CA PRO A 361 -28.88 6.61 13.28
C PRO A 361 -27.95 7.81 13.11
N ILE A 362 -27.51 8.02 11.88
CA ILE A 362 -26.73 9.18 11.43
C ILE A 362 -27.34 9.79 10.18
N THR A 363 -27.04 11.06 9.94
CA THR A 363 -27.39 11.76 8.71
C THR A 363 -26.13 12.22 7.99
N LEU A 364 -26.01 11.86 6.72
CA LEU A 364 -24.97 12.34 5.82
C LEU A 364 -25.43 13.65 5.19
N ARG A 365 -24.75 14.75 5.50
CA ARG A 365 -25.12 16.10 5.04
C ARG A 365 -24.22 16.49 3.89
N LEU A 366 -24.81 16.83 2.75
CA LEU A 366 -24.11 17.35 1.59
C LEU A 366 -24.35 18.85 1.48
N TYR A 367 -23.29 19.63 1.49
CA TYR A 367 -23.31 21.07 1.12
C TYR A 367 -23.17 21.17 -0.40
N LYS A 368 -24.34 21.14 -1.08
CA LYS A 368 -24.42 20.96 -2.52
C LYS A 368 -24.31 22.28 -3.27
N ASP A 369 -23.41 22.34 -4.24
CA ASP A 369 -23.34 23.35 -5.28
C ASP A 369 -23.68 22.76 -6.66
N ASP A 370 -23.51 23.54 -7.74
CA ASP A 370 -23.82 23.12 -9.12
C ASP A 370 -22.64 22.41 -9.82
N THR A 371 -21.68 21.85 -9.06
CA THR A 371 -20.53 21.11 -9.63
C THR A 371 -20.84 19.62 -9.87
N GLU A 372 -20.14 18.99 -10.81
CA GLU A 372 -20.21 17.56 -11.07
C GLU A 372 -19.91 16.75 -9.79
N LEU A 373 -18.94 17.23 -9.00
CA LEU A 373 -18.53 16.61 -7.73
C LEU A 373 -19.71 16.53 -6.72
N SER A 374 -20.53 17.58 -6.65
CA SER A 374 -21.74 17.59 -5.82
C SER A 374 -22.80 16.59 -6.29
N TYR A 375 -22.94 16.39 -7.59
CA TYR A 375 -23.88 15.40 -8.13
C TYR A 375 -23.40 13.96 -7.89
N GLU A 376 -22.10 13.70 -7.99
CA GLU A 376 -21.52 12.42 -7.66
C GLU A 376 -21.68 12.10 -6.17
N ASN A 377 -21.40 13.07 -5.29
CA ASN A 377 -21.63 12.95 -3.85
C ASN A 377 -23.09 12.63 -3.52
N GLU A 378 -24.05 13.37 -4.11
CA GLU A 378 -25.48 13.10 -3.89
C GLU A 378 -25.86 11.69 -4.29
N LYS A 379 -25.32 11.18 -5.40
CA LYS A 379 -25.57 9.82 -5.87
C LYS A 379 -25.04 8.78 -4.89
N LEU A 380 -23.81 8.95 -4.39
CA LEU A 380 -23.24 8.10 -3.35
C LEU A 380 -24.11 8.10 -2.10
N LEU A 381 -24.54 9.28 -1.61
CA LEU A 381 -25.35 9.38 -0.40
C LEU A 381 -26.73 8.73 -0.54
N LYS A 382 -27.37 8.85 -1.71
CA LYS A 382 -28.64 8.17 -2.03
C LYS A 382 -28.48 6.66 -1.95
N GLU A 383 -27.40 6.11 -2.50
CA GLU A 383 -27.13 4.68 -2.46
C GLU A 383 -26.87 4.20 -1.04
N LEU A 384 -25.98 4.87 -0.28
CA LEU A 384 -25.69 4.49 1.11
C LEU A 384 -26.93 4.55 2.00
N SER A 385 -27.78 5.57 1.86
CA SER A 385 -29.03 5.69 2.63
C SER A 385 -30.05 4.60 2.27
N SER A 386 -29.97 4.03 1.08
CA SER A 386 -30.84 2.92 0.68
C SER A 386 -30.46 1.57 1.29
N LEU A 387 -29.24 1.45 1.84
CA LEU A 387 -28.70 0.20 2.37
C LEU A 387 -29.08 -0.06 3.85
N SER A 388 -29.48 0.98 4.59
CA SER A 388 -29.80 0.87 6.01
C SER A 388 -30.77 1.98 6.44
N ASP A 389 -31.76 1.64 7.25
CA ASP A 389 -32.69 2.58 7.89
C ASP A 389 -32.01 3.48 8.96
N LYS A 390 -30.77 3.16 9.34
CA LYS A 390 -29.96 3.96 10.25
C LYS A 390 -29.10 5.00 9.55
N VAL A 391 -29.12 5.05 8.23
CA VAL A 391 -28.38 6.04 7.43
C VAL A 391 -29.38 6.86 6.63
N SER A 392 -29.46 8.14 6.91
CA SER A 392 -30.21 9.10 6.11
C SER A 392 -29.25 10.11 5.46
N TYR A 393 -29.73 10.86 4.49
CA TYR A 393 -28.98 11.99 3.96
C TYR A 393 -29.87 13.24 3.85
N GLU A 394 -29.22 14.39 3.89
CA GLU A 394 -29.86 15.68 3.65
C GLU A 394 -28.98 16.57 2.77
N ILE A 395 -29.62 17.47 2.04
CA ILE A 395 -28.93 18.45 1.19
C ILE A 395 -29.10 19.83 1.83
N LYS A 396 -27.98 20.58 1.94
CA LYS A 396 -27.97 21.97 2.35
C LYS A 396 -27.38 22.85 1.26
N ASP A 397 -27.73 24.13 1.30
CA ASP A 397 -27.07 25.15 0.48
C ASP A 397 -25.58 25.19 0.83
N PRO A 398 -24.72 25.48 -0.16
CA PRO A 398 -23.27 25.53 0.05
C PRO A 398 -22.91 26.66 1.01
N GLU A 399 -22.03 26.35 1.97
CA GLU A 399 -21.42 27.34 2.86
C GLU A 399 -19.99 27.58 2.40
N LYS A 400 -19.48 28.79 2.63
CA LYS A 400 -18.11 29.14 2.22
C LYS A 400 -17.08 28.22 2.85
N GLY A 401 -16.33 27.50 2.02
CA GLY A 401 -15.31 26.53 2.42
C GLY A 401 -15.86 25.12 2.68
N LEU A 402 -17.16 24.91 2.48
CA LEU A 402 -17.82 23.60 2.56
C LEU A 402 -18.53 23.22 1.26
N GLU A 403 -18.29 23.94 0.18
CA GLU A 403 -18.87 23.62 -1.13
C GLU A 403 -18.55 22.15 -1.50
N HIS A 404 -19.53 21.44 -2.05
CA HIS A 404 -19.48 20.01 -2.43
C HIS A 404 -18.91 19.06 -1.33
N THR A 405 -19.05 19.43 -0.06
CA THR A 405 -18.53 18.70 1.10
C THR A 405 -19.61 17.81 1.71
N ILE A 406 -19.21 16.59 2.11
CA ILE A 406 -20.03 15.71 2.94
C ILE A 406 -19.61 15.87 4.39
N SER A 407 -20.57 16.11 5.31
CA SER A 407 -20.36 15.98 6.75
C SER A 407 -21.24 14.89 7.36
N ILE A 408 -20.83 14.37 8.52
CA ILE A 408 -21.58 13.37 9.27
C ILE A 408 -22.24 14.05 10.46
N VAL A 409 -23.56 13.88 10.58
CA VAL A 409 -24.40 14.46 11.64
C VAL A 409 -24.90 13.31 12.54
N ARG A 410 -24.73 13.50 13.85
CA ARG A 410 -25.18 12.56 14.87
C ARG A 410 -26.70 12.59 15.04
N ASN A 411 -27.24 11.63 15.76
CA ASN A 411 -28.67 11.50 16.06
C ASN A 411 -29.27 12.71 16.83
N ASP A 412 -28.46 13.43 17.59
CA ASP A 412 -28.84 14.64 18.32
C ASP A 412 -28.85 15.91 17.45
N GLY A 413 -28.50 15.78 16.17
CA GLY A 413 -28.40 16.88 15.20
C GLY A 413 -27.07 17.64 15.22
N ALA A 414 -26.12 17.25 16.09
CA ALA A 414 -24.79 17.83 16.12
C ALA A 414 -23.90 17.22 15.01
N GLU A 415 -23.04 18.05 14.40
CA GLU A 415 -22.02 17.55 13.48
C GLU A 415 -20.95 16.78 14.24
N ALA A 416 -20.50 15.65 13.67
CA ALA A 416 -19.46 14.83 14.27
C ALA A 416 -18.04 15.40 14.10
N GLY A 417 -17.90 16.59 13.48
CA GLY A 417 -16.60 17.19 13.20
C GLY A 417 -15.84 16.53 12.05
N LEU A 418 -16.52 15.81 11.17
CA LEU A 418 -15.94 15.03 10.07
C LEU A 418 -16.44 15.57 8.73
N TYR A 419 -15.51 16.02 7.89
CA TYR A 419 -15.79 16.69 6.61
C TYR A 419 -14.96 16.08 5.49
N PHE A 420 -15.62 15.63 4.43
CA PHE A 420 -14.99 15.07 3.23
C PHE A 420 -15.18 16.05 2.06
N HIS A 421 -14.07 16.65 1.64
CA HIS A 421 -14.00 17.57 0.52
C HIS A 421 -13.61 16.80 -0.75
N GLY A 422 -14.59 16.30 -1.43
CA GLY A 422 -14.46 15.43 -2.58
C GLY A 422 -15.39 14.23 -2.51
N VAL A 423 -15.34 13.34 -3.50
CA VAL A 423 -16.07 12.08 -3.44
C VAL A 423 -15.24 11.08 -2.65
N PRO A 424 -15.74 10.53 -1.53
CA PRO A 424 -15.04 9.45 -0.80
C PRO A 424 -15.00 8.18 -1.66
N GLY A 425 -13.99 8.08 -2.52
CA GLY A 425 -13.79 6.97 -3.46
C GLY A 425 -12.43 6.32 -3.31
N GLY A 426 -12.11 5.34 -4.16
CA GLY A 426 -10.82 4.66 -4.14
C GLY A 426 -10.49 4.09 -2.76
N HIS A 427 -9.27 4.35 -2.29
CA HIS A 427 -8.84 3.88 -0.96
C HIS A 427 -9.54 4.59 0.20
N GLU A 428 -10.02 5.85 0.01
CA GLU A 428 -10.70 6.61 1.06
C GLU A 428 -12.17 6.22 1.25
N PHE A 429 -12.73 5.38 0.40
CA PHE A 429 -14.08 4.85 0.61
C PHE A 429 -14.18 4.09 1.94
N ASN A 430 -13.17 3.29 2.27
CA ASN A 430 -13.15 2.53 3.51
C ASN A 430 -13.02 3.43 4.75
N SER A 431 -12.20 4.51 4.70
CA SER A 431 -12.11 5.47 5.81
C SER A 431 -13.44 6.19 6.02
N PHE A 432 -14.12 6.59 4.95
CA PHE A 432 -15.46 7.16 5.06
C PHE A 432 -16.49 6.23 5.73
N ILE A 433 -16.49 4.94 5.38
CA ILE A 433 -17.36 3.95 6.04
C ILE A 433 -16.96 3.76 7.51
N LEU A 434 -15.66 3.81 7.84
CA LEU A 434 -15.19 3.78 9.21
C LEU A 434 -15.60 5.04 10.00
N ALA A 435 -15.58 6.22 9.39
CA ALA A 435 -16.08 7.45 9.98
C ALA A 435 -17.57 7.34 10.35
N MET A 436 -18.38 6.80 9.45
CA MET A 436 -19.79 6.49 9.72
C MET A 436 -19.92 5.51 10.88
N TYR A 437 -19.15 4.41 10.90
CA TYR A 437 -19.15 3.41 11.95
C TYR A 437 -18.71 3.96 13.31
N ASN A 438 -17.69 4.79 13.34
CA ASN A 438 -17.20 5.45 14.55
C ASN A 438 -18.23 6.43 15.12
N THR A 439 -19.00 7.08 14.26
CA THR A 439 -20.04 8.04 14.68
C THR A 439 -21.35 7.33 15.11
N ALA A 440 -21.75 6.28 14.42
CA ALA A 440 -23.05 5.61 14.59
C ALA A 440 -22.98 4.32 15.42
N GLY A 441 -21.82 3.72 15.55
CA GLY A 441 -21.64 2.39 16.09
C GLY A 441 -20.90 2.34 17.42
N PRO A 442 -20.39 1.18 17.83
CA PRO A 442 -19.53 1.09 19.01
C PRO A 442 -18.17 1.75 18.81
N GLY A 443 -17.81 2.12 17.55
CA GLY A 443 -16.50 2.64 17.18
C GLY A 443 -15.41 1.55 17.10
N GLN A 444 -14.27 1.93 16.54
CA GLN A 444 -13.10 1.07 16.52
C GLN A 444 -12.48 1.01 17.93
N ASP A 445 -12.04 -0.18 18.34
CA ASP A 445 -11.26 -0.33 19.57
C ASP A 445 -9.86 0.25 19.38
N VAL A 446 -9.51 1.26 20.17
CA VAL A 446 -8.20 1.93 20.16
C VAL A 446 -7.44 1.72 21.47
N GLY A 447 -7.99 0.91 22.39
CA GLY A 447 -7.46 0.64 23.70
C GLY A 447 -7.76 1.74 24.73
N GLU A 448 -7.90 1.34 26.00
CA GLU A 448 -8.31 2.22 27.11
C GLU A 448 -7.41 3.46 27.29
N GLU A 449 -6.11 3.33 27.04
CA GLU A 449 -5.15 4.44 27.18
C GLU A 449 -5.41 5.51 26.11
N SER A 450 -5.59 5.11 24.85
CA SER A 450 -5.91 6.05 23.76
C SER A 450 -7.26 6.72 23.99
N GLU A 451 -8.28 5.98 24.44
CA GLU A 451 -9.60 6.57 24.76
C GLU A 451 -9.52 7.63 25.84
N LYS A 452 -8.75 7.39 26.89
CA LYS A 452 -8.53 8.39 27.95
C LYS A 452 -7.86 9.65 27.41
N ARG A 453 -6.84 9.48 26.57
CA ARG A 453 -6.13 10.59 25.95
C ARG A 453 -7.04 11.39 25.01
N ILE A 454 -7.86 10.72 24.17
CA ILE A 454 -8.82 11.37 23.30
C ILE A 454 -9.77 12.26 24.13
N ARG A 455 -10.36 11.73 25.21
CA ARG A 455 -11.29 12.47 26.07
C ARG A 455 -10.62 13.62 26.84
N ALA A 456 -9.31 13.58 27.03
CA ALA A 456 -8.55 14.60 27.74
C ALA A 456 -8.25 15.84 26.87
N ILE A 457 -8.39 15.75 25.54
CA ILE A 457 -8.16 16.89 24.65
C ILE A 457 -9.21 17.97 24.90
N SER A 458 -8.82 19.08 25.51
CA SER A 458 -9.68 20.20 25.87
C SER A 458 -9.58 21.39 24.91
N GLU A 459 -8.50 21.48 24.15
CA GLU A 459 -8.28 22.54 23.17
C GLU A 459 -8.92 22.17 21.83
N LYS A 460 -9.48 23.16 21.16
CA LYS A 460 -10.01 22.99 19.81
C LYS A 460 -8.85 22.80 18.83
N LYS A 461 -8.92 21.72 18.05
CA LYS A 461 -7.97 21.42 16.98
C LYS A 461 -8.71 21.27 15.67
N ASP A 462 -8.24 21.97 14.68
CA ASP A 462 -8.70 21.85 13.30
C ASP A 462 -7.63 21.06 12.52
N ILE A 463 -8.01 19.92 11.99
CA ILE A 463 -7.14 18.98 11.32
C ILE A 463 -7.50 18.95 9.84
N THR A 464 -6.59 19.35 8.99
CA THR A 464 -6.69 19.15 7.54
C THR A 464 -5.83 17.98 7.12
N ILE A 465 -6.40 17.01 6.43
CA ILE A 465 -5.68 15.87 5.85
C ILE A 465 -5.82 15.95 4.33
N ALA A 466 -4.68 16.13 3.66
CA ALA A 466 -4.63 16.05 2.21
C ALA A 466 -4.33 14.61 1.79
N VAL A 467 -5.15 14.09 0.92
CA VAL A 467 -5.10 12.71 0.43
C VAL A 467 -5.07 12.65 -1.10
N SER A 468 -4.76 11.48 -1.62
CA SER A 468 -5.06 11.08 -3.00
C SER A 468 -5.84 9.77 -2.96
N LEU A 469 -6.88 9.66 -3.76
CA LEU A 469 -7.71 8.44 -3.79
C LEU A 469 -6.95 7.17 -4.21
N SER A 470 -5.79 7.33 -4.84
CA SER A 470 -4.86 6.24 -5.18
C SER A 470 -3.81 5.93 -4.10
N CYS A 471 -3.76 6.71 -3.02
CA CYS A 471 -2.77 6.55 -1.95
C CYS A 471 -3.18 5.43 -0.98
N THR A 472 -2.34 4.42 -0.84
CA THR A 472 -2.61 3.27 0.05
C THR A 472 -2.32 3.53 1.53
N MET A 473 -1.59 4.60 1.85
CA MET A 473 -1.22 4.97 3.23
C MET A 473 -2.15 6.05 3.82
N CYS A 474 -2.91 6.74 2.96
CA CYS A 474 -3.81 7.81 3.38
C CYS A 474 -4.92 7.31 4.32
N PRO A 475 -5.59 6.18 4.06
CA PRO A 475 -6.66 5.68 4.90
C PRO A 475 -6.26 5.41 6.36
N ASP A 476 -5.02 5.04 6.61
CA ASP A 476 -4.54 4.78 7.98
C ASP A 476 -4.54 6.07 8.83
N LEU A 477 -4.07 7.18 8.27
CA LEU A 477 -4.07 8.48 8.94
C LEU A 477 -5.49 9.05 9.05
N VAL A 478 -6.28 8.95 7.98
CA VAL A 478 -7.66 9.45 7.94
C VAL A 478 -8.49 8.73 8.99
N ALA A 479 -8.47 7.39 9.02
CA ALA A 479 -9.23 6.59 10.00
C ALA A 479 -8.79 6.88 11.45
N ALA A 480 -7.49 7.13 11.70
CA ALA A 480 -7.00 7.50 13.03
C ALA A 480 -7.54 8.87 13.48
N ALA A 481 -7.52 9.87 12.60
CA ALA A 481 -8.02 11.20 12.89
C ALA A 481 -9.55 11.21 13.09
N GLU A 482 -10.27 10.50 12.23
CA GLU A 482 -11.73 10.36 12.31
C GLU A 482 -12.18 9.66 13.59
N ARG A 483 -11.41 8.64 14.02
CA ARG A 483 -11.69 7.96 15.29
C ARG A 483 -11.57 8.91 16.48
N ILE A 484 -10.58 9.80 16.47
CA ILE A 484 -10.38 10.80 17.52
C ILE A 484 -11.52 11.84 17.49
N ALA A 485 -11.89 12.35 16.31
CA ALA A 485 -12.94 13.35 16.17
C ALA A 485 -14.33 12.80 16.54
N ALA A 486 -14.62 11.54 16.21
CA ALA A 486 -15.89 10.92 16.57
C ALA A 486 -16.14 10.88 18.10
N ASP A 487 -15.07 10.83 18.91
CA ASP A 487 -15.12 10.74 20.38
C ASP A 487 -14.83 12.09 21.09
N ASN A 488 -14.46 13.15 20.36
CA ASN A 488 -14.13 14.45 20.98
C ASN A 488 -14.57 15.63 20.11
N ASP A 489 -15.55 16.38 20.58
CA ASP A 489 -16.15 17.54 19.87
C ASP A 489 -15.19 18.75 19.71
N ASN A 490 -14.03 18.73 20.37
CA ASN A 490 -13.00 19.75 20.17
C ASN A 490 -12.17 19.50 18.91
N ILE A 491 -12.32 18.35 18.27
CA ILE A 491 -11.56 17.97 17.09
C ILE A 491 -12.43 18.07 15.84
N LYS A 492 -11.94 18.77 14.83
CA LYS A 492 -12.51 18.77 13.49
C LYS A 492 -11.51 18.20 12.51
N VAL A 493 -11.98 17.35 11.60
CA VAL A 493 -11.17 16.71 10.57
C VAL A 493 -11.76 17.04 9.20
N HIS A 494 -10.94 17.64 8.36
CA HIS A 494 -11.22 17.97 6.98
C HIS A 494 -10.34 17.13 6.06
N VAL A 495 -10.92 16.21 5.30
CA VAL A 495 -10.22 15.34 4.34
C VAL A 495 -10.37 15.92 2.94
N TYR A 496 -9.26 16.27 2.30
CA TYR A 496 -9.22 16.88 0.96
C TYR A 496 -8.56 15.95 -0.05
N ASP A 497 -9.28 15.61 -1.12
CA ASP A 497 -8.67 14.99 -2.30
C ASP A 497 -7.92 16.06 -3.11
N LEU A 498 -6.60 15.98 -3.13
CA LEU A 498 -5.75 16.98 -3.80
C LEU A 498 -6.00 17.11 -5.31
N SER A 499 -6.61 16.12 -5.95
CA SER A 499 -6.96 16.22 -7.37
C SER A 499 -7.96 17.35 -7.65
N HIS A 500 -8.75 17.72 -6.65
CA HIS A 500 -9.75 18.79 -6.72
C HIS A 500 -9.30 20.08 -6.02
N TYR A 501 -8.24 20.04 -5.20
CA TYR A 501 -7.79 21.17 -4.39
C TYR A 501 -6.31 21.54 -4.61
N PRO A 502 -5.91 21.92 -5.84
CA PRO A 502 -4.51 22.26 -6.16
C PRO A 502 -3.99 23.49 -5.39
N ASP A 503 -4.88 24.38 -4.94
CA ASP A 503 -4.48 25.54 -4.16
C ASP A 503 -4.10 25.18 -2.71
N LEU A 504 -4.71 24.12 -2.13
CA LEU A 504 -4.29 23.57 -0.85
C LEU A 504 -2.87 23.00 -0.96
N GLN A 505 -2.61 22.28 -2.05
CA GLN A 505 -1.27 21.74 -2.34
C GLN A 505 -0.23 22.85 -2.40
N LYS A 506 -0.53 23.96 -3.09
CA LYS A 506 0.37 25.12 -3.19
C LYS A 506 0.55 25.83 -1.85
N LYS A 507 -0.56 26.07 -1.12
CA LYS A 507 -0.55 26.79 0.17
C LYS A 507 0.42 26.14 1.17
N TYR A 508 0.41 24.81 1.27
CA TYR A 508 1.20 24.06 2.24
C TYR A 508 2.40 23.34 1.63
N ASN A 509 2.69 23.59 0.35
CA ASN A 509 3.78 22.97 -0.38
C ASN A 509 3.79 21.42 -0.24
N ILE A 510 2.60 20.81 -0.42
CA ILE A 510 2.41 19.36 -0.22
C ILE A 510 3.09 18.60 -1.35
N MET A 511 4.06 17.75 -1.01
CA MET A 511 4.86 16.97 -1.96
C MET A 511 4.63 15.47 -1.85
N SER A 512 3.90 15.03 -0.85
CA SER A 512 3.49 13.64 -0.68
C SER A 512 2.23 13.57 0.18
N VAL A 513 1.49 12.47 0.04
CA VAL A 513 0.30 12.17 0.82
C VAL A 513 0.49 10.84 1.57
N PRO A 514 -0.14 10.67 2.75
CA PRO A 514 -1.00 11.65 3.44
C PRO A 514 -0.21 12.80 4.04
N CYS A 515 -0.79 13.99 3.96
CA CYS A 515 -0.27 15.19 4.62
C CYS A 515 -1.28 15.66 5.67
N LEU A 516 -0.83 15.74 6.90
CA LEU A 516 -1.60 16.21 8.06
C LEU A 516 -1.21 17.65 8.37
N ILE A 517 -2.19 18.52 8.56
CA ILE A 517 -1.99 19.92 8.95
C ILE A 517 -2.86 20.19 10.16
N VAL A 518 -2.26 20.59 11.28
CA VAL A 518 -2.97 20.92 12.51
C VAL A 518 -2.97 22.42 12.69
N ASN A 519 -4.18 23.01 12.89
CA ASN A 519 -4.39 24.44 13.12
C ASN A 519 -3.69 25.33 12.08
N GLU A 520 -3.72 24.93 10.81
CA GLU A 520 -3.16 25.64 9.65
C GLU A 520 -1.63 25.87 9.64
N ASN A 521 -0.89 25.45 10.64
CA ASN A 521 0.54 25.79 10.79
C ASN A 521 1.46 24.59 11.04
N ASP A 522 0.98 23.53 11.65
CA ASP A 522 1.80 22.37 12.00
C ASP A 522 1.59 21.25 10.98
N VAL A 523 2.61 21.01 10.15
CA VAL A 523 2.52 20.14 8.97
C VAL A 523 3.33 18.86 9.18
N HIS A 524 2.68 17.72 9.03
CA HIS A 524 3.30 16.40 9.17
C HIS A 524 2.97 15.53 7.95
N PHE A 525 3.88 14.64 7.59
CA PHE A 525 3.71 13.73 6.46
C PHE A 525 3.75 12.26 6.89
N GLY A 526 3.23 11.40 6.03
CA GLY A 526 3.20 9.96 6.20
C GLY A 526 2.11 9.46 7.12
N LYS A 527 1.89 8.15 7.09
CA LYS A 527 0.86 7.51 7.91
C LYS A 527 1.16 7.65 9.39
N LYS A 528 0.12 7.80 10.19
CA LYS A 528 0.17 7.82 11.65
C LYS A 528 -1.01 7.04 12.21
N GLY A 529 -0.75 6.27 13.24
CA GLY A 529 -1.80 5.62 14.01
C GLY A 529 -2.37 6.57 15.07
N VAL A 530 -3.41 6.12 15.79
CA VAL A 530 -4.10 6.91 16.82
C VAL A 530 -3.12 7.39 17.91
N ALA A 531 -2.21 6.54 18.38
CA ALA A 531 -1.25 6.91 19.43
C ALA A 531 -0.29 8.02 18.97
N GLU A 532 0.28 7.89 17.75
CA GLU A 532 1.19 8.89 17.17
C GLU A 532 0.48 10.22 16.90
N LEU A 533 -0.79 10.14 16.47
CA LEU A 533 -1.58 11.35 16.24
C LEU A 533 -1.92 12.06 17.57
N LEU A 534 -2.21 11.30 18.63
CA LEU A 534 -2.41 11.86 19.97
C LEU A 534 -1.14 12.53 20.53
N ASP A 535 0.06 12.07 20.16
CA ASP A 535 1.32 12.73 20.55
C ASP A 535 1.49 14.10 19.88
N ILE A 536 0.91 14.28 18.69
CA ILE A 536 0.91 15.56 17.95
C ILE A 536 -0.17 16.51 18.49
N LEU A 537 -1.31 15.97 18.88
CA LEU A 537 -2.45 16.79 19.30
C LEU A 537 -2.31 17.28 20.76
N GLY A 538 -1.46 16.65 21.57
CA GLY A 538 -1.13 17.05 22.95
C GLY A 538 -1.88 16.23 23.96
#